data_fff3ec0905a065417cf50b3ab5e7a02f
#
_entry.id   fff3ec0905a065417cf50b3ab5e7a02f
#
_cell.length_a   1.000
_cell.length_b   1.000
_cell.length_c   1.000
_cell.angle_alpha   90.00
_cell.angle_beta   90.00
_cell.angle_gamma   90.00
#
_symmetry.space_group_name_H-M   'P 1'
#
loop_
_entity.id
_entity.type
_entity.pdbx_description
1 polymer ?
#
loop_
_entity_poly.entity_id
_entity_poly.type
_entity_poly.pdbx_seq_one_letter_code
_entity_poly.pdbx_strand_id
1 'polypeptide(L)'
;MRFFACALCCAAFAAGALAQAVPEIPRFSGGKAGGALPAEWKQVSLASFKNNTDYALVVEDGAVVLRATAHNAASVLAARADFDPHQFPMLSWRWKVAQGIPAANTAEQSKEDAPARLMVAFAGDMSKLPFKERATASAAQSISGQALPYATLMYVWGSKVAIDSITTSSRSSRVRMLAVATDDQGIGRWQSYARNLAEDFKRAFGEEPGKVTSIQVMTDTDNTGADAQAYYGDITVGPAKP
;
A
#
# COMPACT_ATOMS: atom_id res chain seq x y z
N MET A 1 -33.61 -29.62 -64.26
CA MET A 1 -32.63 -28.72 -63.61
C MET A 1 -33.13 -28.42 -62.21
N ARG A 2 -32.47 -29.05 -61.21
CA ARG A 2 -32.80 -28.83 -59.77
C ARG A 2 -31.70 -27.98 -59.16
N PHE A 3 -32.06 -26.78 -58.71
CA PHE A 3 -31.16 -25.89 -57.99
C PHE A 3 -31.13 -26.29 -56.52
N PHE A 4 -29.96 -26.70 -56.00
CA PHE A 4 -29.67 -26.83 -54.58
C PHE A 4 -29.23 -25.46 -54.03
N ALA A 5 -30.03 -24.88 -53.14
CA ALA A 5 -29.63 -23.70 -52.38
C ALA A 5 -28.87 -24.20 -51.13
N CYS A 6 -27.58 -23.86 -51.07
CA CYS A 6 -26.73 -24.11 -49.89
C CYS A 6 -26.91 -22.95 -48.88
N ALA A 7 -27.60 -23.21 -47.78
CA ALA A 7 -27.72 -22.23 -46.68
C ALA A 7 -26.47 -22.32 -45.80
N LEU A 8 -25.66 -21.25 -45.85
CA LEU A 8 -24.49 -21.10 -44.98
C LEU A 8 -24.96 -20.57 -43.63
N CYS A 9 -24.98 -21.44 -42.60
CA CYS A 9 -25.21 -21.02 -41.22
C CYS A 9 -23.91 -20.42 -40.65
N CYS A 10 -23.83 -19.09 -40.56
CA CYS A 10 -22.81 -18.40 -39.75
C CYS A 10 -23.15 -18.51 -38.26
N ALA A 11 -22.48 -19.42 -37.55
CA ALA A 11 -22.51 -19.47 -36.11
C ALA A 11 -21.61 -18.33 -35.56
N ALA A 12 -22.22 -17.26 -35.06
CA ALA A 12 -21.51 -16.21 -34.33
C ALA A 12 -21.12 -16.73 -32.93
N PHE A 13 -19.84 -17.06 -32.75
CA PHE A 13 -19.30 -17.29 -31.42
C PHE A 13 -19.22 -15.95 -30.68
N ALA A 14 -20.15 -15.70 -29.78
CA ALA A 14 -20.00 -14.65 -28.79
C ALA A 14 -18.92 -15.08 -27.78
N ALA A 15 -17.71 -14.58 -27.96
CA ALA A 15 -16.66 -14.69 -26.92
C ALA A 15 -17.12 -13.87 -25.73
N GLY A 16 -17.74 -14.50 -24.73
CA GLY A 16 -18.04 -13.89 -23.45
C GLY A 16 -16.69 -13.58 -22.77
N ALA A 17 -16.35 -12.30 -22.63
CA ALA A 17 -15.23 -11.90 -21.79
C ALA A 17 -15.54 -12.36 -20.37
N LEU A 18 -14.82 -13.34 -19.85
CA LEU A 18 -14.88 -13.73 -18.45
C LEU A 18 -14.42 -12.51 -17.65
N ALA A 19 -15.32 -11.90 -16.90
CA ALA A 19 -14.96 -10.82 -15.97
C ALA A 19 -13.96 -11.37 -14.96
N GLN A 20 -12.77 -10.79 -14.91
CA GLN A 20 -11.75 -11.18 -13.95
C GLN A 20 -12.27 -10.90 -12.54
N ALA A 21 -12.09 -11.87 -11.63
CA ALA A 21 -12.50 -11.72 -10.24
C ALA A 21 -11.76 -10.55 -9.59
N VAL A 22 -12.46 -9.75 -8.80
CA VAL A 22 -11.85 -8.64 -8.05
C VAL A 22 -10.83 -9.21 -7.07
N PRO A 23 -9.59 -8.69 -7.05
CA PRO A 23 -8.56 -9.17 -6.13
C PRO A 23 -8.99 -8.98 -4.68
N GLU A 24 -8.79 -10.00 -3.85
CA GLU A 24 -9.11 -9.93 -2.44
C GLU A 24 -7.86 -9.61 -1.62
N ILE A 25 -7.95 -8.55 -0.81
CA ILE A 25 -6.95 -8.22 0.22
C ILE A 25 -7.45 -8.81 1.53
N PRO A 26 -6.63 -9.58 2.27
CA PRO A 26 -7.06 -10.23 3.51
C PRO A 26 -7.59 -9.22 4.52
N ARG A 27 -8.83 -9.41 4.99
CA ARG A 27 -9.54 -8.44 5.82
C ARG A 27 -9.16 -8.59 7.29
N PHE A 28 -8.94 -7.47 7.97
CA PHE A 28 -8.77 -7.43 9.42
C PHE A 28 -10.09 -7.72 10.14
N SER A 29 -11.21 -7.24 9.57
CA SER A 29 -12.56 -7.42 10.14
C SER A 29 -13.03 -8.89 10.14
N GLY A 30 -12.42 -9.77 9.36
CA GLY A 30 -12.68 -11.21 9.38
C GLY A 30 -12.04 -11.94 10.56
N GLY A 31 -11.12 -11.28 11.29
CA GLY A 31 -10.45 -11.84 12.44
C GLY A 31 -11.22 -11.63 13.76
N LYS A 32 -10.61 -12.07 14.87
CA LYS A 32 -11.14 -11.90 16.22
C LYS A 32 -10.23 -10.94 17.01
N ALA A 33 -10.80 -9.97 17.71
CA ALA A 33 -10.05 -9.10 18.59
C ALA A 33 -9.28 -9.90 19.66
N GLY A 34 -7.99 -9.58 19.84
CA GLY A 34 -7.08 -10.33 20.70
C GLY A 34 -6.61 -11.66 20.10
N GLY A 35 -7.07 -12.05 18.92
CA GLY A 35 -6.62 -13.23 18.20
C GLY A 35 -5.41 -12.97 17.29
N ALA A 36 -4.96 -14.03 16.61
CA ALA A 36 -3.88 -13.92 15.63
C ALA A 36 -4.30 -13.03 14.45
N LEU A 37 -3.31 -12.37 13.84
CA LEU A 37 -3.50 -11.66 12.56
C LEU A 37 -3.87 -12.68 11.46
N PRO A 38 -4.62 -12.26 10.41
CA PRO A 38 -4.86 -13.11 9.25
C PRO A 38 -3.52 -13.64 8.69
N ALA A 39 -3.47 -14.93 8.37
CA ALA A 39 -2.22 -15.65 8.10
C ALA A 39 -1.43 -15.10 6.90
N GLU A 40 -2.08 -14.39 6.01
CA GLU A 40 -1.50 -13.76 4.84
C GLU A 40 -0.73 -12.47 5.15
N TRP A 41 -1.06 -11.82 6.27
CA TRP A 41 -0.32 -10.66 6.75
C TRP A 41 0.93 -11.09 7.50
N LYS A 42 2.08 -10.65 7.02
CA LYS A 42 3.39 -10.96 7.60
C LYS A 42 4.09 -9.71 8.05
N GLN A 43 4.57 -9.74 9.29
CA GLN A 43 5.42 -8.66 9.80
C GLN A 43 6.84 -8.83 9.24
N VAL A 44 7.39 -7.71 8.76
CA VAL A 44 8.74 -7.61 8.19
C VAL A 44 9.51 -6.57 8.98
N SER A 45 10.55 -7.01 9.68
CA SER A 45 11.48 -6.11 10.36
C SER A 45 12.36 -5.41 9.34
N LEU A 46 12.56 -4.10 9.50
CA LEU A 46 13.40 -3.31 8.57
C LEU A 46 14.90 -3.51 8.83
N ALA A 47 15.30 -3.78 10.06
CA ALA A 47 16.65 -4.11 10.47
C ALA A 47 16.63 -4.82 11.83
N SER A 48 17.64 -5.66 12.11
CA SER A 48 17.72 -6.44 13.34
C SER A 48 17.91 -5.59 14.62
N PHE A 49 18.41 -4.37 14.47
CA PHE A 49 18.63 -3.44 15.59
C PHE A 49 17.44 -2.48 15.83
N LYS A 50 16.40 -2.51 14.98
CA LYS A 50 15.21 -1.69 15.16
C LYS A 50 14.13 -2.46 15.92
N ASN A 51 13.43 -1.76 16.82
CA ASN A 51 12.23 -2.29 17.44
C ASN A 51 11.15 -2.47 16.40
N ASN A 52 10.34 -3.50 16.55
CA ASN A 52 9.18 -3.71 15.72
C ASN A 52 7.97 -2.97 16.27
N THR A 53 7.16 -2.43 15.39
CA THR A 53 5.80 -1.95 15.71
C THR A 53 4.95 -3.12 16.19
N ASP A 54 4.16 -2.92 17.24
CA ASP A 54 3.18 -3.91 17.71
C ASP A 54 1.90 -3.82 16.87
N TYR A 55 1.49 -4.97 16.30
CA TYR A 55 0.28 -5.10 15.49
C TYR A 55 -0.68 -6.09 16.15
N ALA A 56 -1.91 -5.64 16.43
CA ALA A 56 -2.92 -6.47 17.07
C ALA A 56 -4.32 -6.19 16.49
N LEU A 57 -5.17 -7.22 16.44
CA LEU A 57 -6.60 -7.05 16.16
C LEU A 57 -7.31 -6.59 17.42
N VAL A 58 -8.05 -5.49 17.31
CA VAL A 58 -8.83 -4.92 18.40
C VAL A 58 -10.24 -4.56 17.94
N VAL A 59 -11.16 -4.38 18.87
CA VAL A 59 -12.45 -3.72 18.58
C VAL A 59 -12.27 -2.22 18.73
N GLU A 60 -12.56 -1.48 17.69
CA GLU A 60 -12.54 -0.01 17.69
C GLU A 60 -13.81 0.50 16.99
N ASP A 61 -14.58 1.33 17.69
CA ASP A 61 -15.86 1.86 17.24
C ASP A 61 -16.82 0.76 16.69
N GLY A 62 -16.87 -0.40 17.38
CA GLY A 62 -17.77 -1.52 17.08
C GLY A 62 -17.32 -2.45 15.95
N ALA A 63 -16.13 -2.25 15.38
CA ALA A 63 -15.58 -3.11 14.34
C ALA A 63 -14.22 -3.69 14.73
N VAL A 64 -13.91 -4.90 14.25
CA VAL A 64 -12.56 -5.46 14.37
C VAL A 64 -11.67 -4.78 13.33
N VAL A 65 -10.55 -4.23 13.79
CA VAL A 65 -9.57 -3.49 12.99
C VAL A 65 -8.16 -3.84 13.44
N LEU A 66 -7.17 -3.51 12.61
CA LEU A 66 -5.76 -3.58 13.01
C LEU A 66 -5.39 -2.33 13.82
N ARG A 67 -4.85 -2.52 15.03
CA ARG A 67 -4.12 -1.48 15.76
C ARG A 67 -2.63 -1.65 15.52
N ALA A 68 -1.94 -0.55 15.24
CA ALA A 68 -0.49 -0.45 15.18
C ALA A 68 -0.01 0.50 16.27
N THR A 69 0.90 0.05 17.13
CA THR A 69 1.51 0.84 18.21
C THR A 69 3.03 0.82 18.05
N ALA A 70 3.63 1.98 17.87
CA ALA A 70 5.06 2.16 17.69
C ALA A 70 5.65 2.94 18.87
N HIS A 71 6.71 2.41 19.48
CA HIS A 71 7.51 3.03 20.54
C HIS A 71 8.97 3.02 20.10
N ASN A 72 9.45 4.13 19.51
CA ASN A 72 10.78 4.17 18.88
C ASN A 72 10.97 2.92 17.98
N ALA A 73 10.03 2.67 17.10
CA ALA A 73 9.87 1.41 16.40
C ALA A 73 9.53 1.62 14.92
N ALA A 74 9.95 0.66 14.07
CA ALA A 74 9.61 0.63 12.67
C ALA A 74 9.60 -0.81 12.14
N SER A 75 8.45 -1.27 11.71
CA SER A 75 8.30 -2.51 10.93
C SER A 75 7.10 -2.41 10.00
N VAL A 76 7.10 -3.23 8.98
CA VAL A 76 6.03 -3.29 7.99
C VAL A 76 5.16 -4.50 8.26
N LEU A 77 3.84 -4.36 8.15
CA LEU A 77 2.92 -5.48 8.05
C LEU A 77 2.46 -5.59 6.60
N ALA A 78 2.80 -6.68 5.91
CA ALA A 78 2.66 -6.88 4.47
C ALA A 78 1.78 -8.06 4.12
N ALA A 79 0.90 -7.90 3.14
CA ALA A 79 0.18 -8.97 2.45
C ALA A 79 0.56 -9.02 0.98
N ARG A 80 0.73 -10.22 0.43
CA ARG A 80 0.94 -10.40 -1.02
C ARG A 80 -0.32 -10.00 -1.77
N ALA A 81 -0.11 -9.39 -2.94
CA ALA A 81 -1.15 -9.07 -3.90
C ALA A 81 -0.64 -9.42 -5.30
N ASP A 82 -1.52 -9.71 -6.25
CA ASP A 82 -1.17 -9.88 -7.67
C ASP A 82 -2.35 -9.39 -8.50
N PHE A 83 -2.30 -8.12 -8.91
CA PHE A 83 -3.31 -7.56 -9.77
C PHE A 83 -2.77 -6.43 -10.65
N ASP A 84 -3.47 -6.20 -11.76
CA ASP A 84 -3.21 -5.09 -12.66
C ASP A 84 -3.98 -3.85 -12.21
N PRO A 85 -3.27 -2.75 -11.83
CA PRO A 85 -3.93 -1.52 -11.40
C PRO A 85 -4.68 -0.79 -12.52
N HIS A 86 -4.50 -1.16 -13.79
CA HIS A 86 -5.33 -0.65 -14.89
C HIS A 86 -6.71 -1.31 -14.91
N GLN A 87 -6.81 -2.58 -14.48
CA GLN A 87 -8.10 -3.29 -14.39
C GLN A 87 -8.81 -3.01 -13.06
N PHE A 88 -8.05 -2.89 -11.97
CA PHE A 88 -8.55 -2.64 -10.63
C PHE A 88 -7.89 -1.40 -10.03
N PRO A 89 -8.18 -0.20 -10.57
CA PRO A 89 -7.49 1.02 -10.18
C PRO A 89 -7.93 1.57 -8.81
N MET A 90 -9.14 1.22 -8.34
CA MET A 90 -9.68 1.85 -7.13
C MET A 90 -9.18 1.14 -5.88
N LEU A 91 -8.24 1.79 -5.17
CA LEU A 91 -7.77 1.38 -3.85
C LEU A 91 -8.55 2.17 -2.80
N SER A 92 -9.23 1.46 -1.87
CA SER A 92 -10.00 2.08 -0.80
C SER A 92 -9.56 1.55 0.56
N TRP A 93 -9.46 2.44 1.54
CA TRP A 93 -9.12 2.12 2.92
C TRP A 93 -9.66 3.17 3.88
N ARG A 94 -9.58 2.88 5.16
CA ARG A 94 -9.76 3.86 6.23
C ARG A 94 -8.70 3.66 7.30
N TRP A 95 -8.32 4.74 7.94
CA TRP A 95 -7.48 4.72 9.12
C TRP A 95 -7.92 5.77 10.15
N LYS A 96 -7.45 5.59 11.39
CA LYS A 96 -7.60 6.56 12.47
C LYS A 96 -6.26 6.67 13.17
N VAL A 97 -5.66 7.86 13.19
CA VAL A 97 -4.48 8.16 13.99
C VAL A 97 -4.96 8.58 15.37
N ALA A 98 -4.67 7.80 16.39
CA ALA A 98 -4.99 8.12 17.77
C ALA A 98 -3.94 9.02 18.41
N GLN A 99 -2.67 8.81 18.04
CA GLN A 99 -1.53 9.60 18.50
C GLN A 99 -0.61 9.92 17.32
N GLY A 100 -0.45 11.19 17.03
CA GLY A 100 0.44 11.71 16.00
C GLY A 100 1.87 11.88 16.49
N ILE A 101 2.76 12.35 15.60
CA ILE A 101 4.19 12.56 15.87
C ILE A 101 4.53 14.04 15.64
N PRO A 102 4.44 14.91 16.64
CA PRO A 102 4.63 16.36 16.46
C PRO A 102 6.02 16.74 15.93
N ALA A 103 7.05 15.92 16.22
CA ALA A 103 8.42 16.15 15.75
C ALA A 103 8.65 15.70 14.30
N ALA A 104 7.74 14.91 13.72
CA ALA A 104 7.90 14.37 12.38
C ALA A 104 7.86 15.47 11.30
N ASN A 105 8.57 15.20 10.22
CA ASN A 105 8.52 15.96 8.97
C ASN A 105 8.82 15.02 7.81
N THR A 106 7.81 14.62 7.08
CA THR A 106 7.97 13.62 6.00
C THR A 106 8.83 14.10 4.82
N ALA A 107 9.16 15.39 4.75
CA ALA A 107 10.12 15.93 3.77
C ALA A 107 11.57 15.92 4.26
N GLU A 108 11.83 15.56 5.53
CA GLU A 108 13.14 15.62 6.16
C GLU A 108 13.60 14.23 6.60
N GLN A 109 14.68 13.71 6.02
CA GLN A 109 15.14 12.33 6.21
C GLN A 109 15.26 11.90 7.69
N SER A 110 15.80 12.76 8.53
CA SER A 110 16.01 12.48 9.95
C SER A 110 14.72 12.50 10.77
N LYS A 111 13.59 12.90 10.17
CA LYS A 111 12.28 13.04 10.80
C LYS A 111 11.16 12.44 9.93
N GLU A 112 11.51 11.57 8.99
CA GLU A 112 10.60 10.97 7.99
C GLU A 112 9.62 9.97 8.64
N ASP A 113 9.31 10.07 9.90
CA ASP A 113 8.31 9.24 10.57
C ASP A 113 6.89 9.60 10.15
N ALA A 114 5.98 8.63 10.20
CA ALA A 114 4.57 8.87 10.01
C ALA A 114 3.70 7.92 10.85
N PRO A 115 2.67 8.44 11.52
CA PRO A 115 1.81 7.62 12.35
C PRO A 115 0.96 6.62 11.55
N ALA A 116 0.72 6.89 10.25
CA ALA A 116 0.03 5.95 9.37
C ALA A 116 0.55 6.02 7.94
N ARG A 117 0.83 4.85 7.38
CA ARG A 117 1.21 4.64 5.97
C ARG A 117 0.46 3.44 5.40
N LEU A 118 -0.07 3.60 4.20
CA LEU A 118 -0.49 2.51 3.33
C LEU A 118 0.46 2.47 2.14
N MET A 119 1.15 1.36 1.94
CA MET A 119 2.17 1.23 0.92
C MET A 119 1.75 0.19 -0.11
N VAL A 120 1.98 0.50 -1.37
CA VAL A 120 1.70 -0.38 -2.51
C VAL A 120 2.99 -0.62 -3.26
N ALA A 121 3.38 -1.88 -3.38
CA ALA A 121 4.57 -2.29 -4.11
C ALA A 121 4.20 -2.75 -5.52
N PHE A 122 5.04 -2.35 -6.48
CA PHE A 122 4.82 -2.61 -7.89
C PHE A 122 5.97 -3.42 -8.49
N ALA A 123 5.61 -4.33 -9.39
CA ALA A 123 6.56 -4.97 -10.29
C ALA A 123 7.01 -4.01 -11.40
N GLY A 124 8.17 -4.30 -11.98
CA GLY A 124 8.70 -3.58 -13.13
C GLY A 124 10.03 -4.15 -13.58
N ASP A 125 10.58 -3.59 -14.63
CA ASP A 125 11.86 -4.04 -15.19
C ASP A 125 13.02 -3.39 -14.43
N MET A 126 13.60 -4.14 -13.49
CA MET A 126 14.73 -3.69 -12.69
C MET A 126 15.95 -3.29 -13.54
N SER A 127 16.09 -3.83 -14.76
CA SER A 127 17.21 -3.50 -15.65
C SER A 127 17.18 -2.06 -16.16
N LYS A 128 16.00 -1.45 -16.20
CA LYS A 128 15.79 -0.05 -16.61
C LYS A 128 16.10 0.96 -15.51
N LEU A 129 16.30 0.50 -14.26
CA LEU A 129 16.62 1.39 -13.16
C LEU A 129 18.06 1.90 -13.24
N PRO A 130 18.35 3.11 -12.76
CA PRO A 130 19.71 3.60 -12.60
C PRO A 130 20.57 2.64 -11.81
N PHE A 131 21.88 2.61 -12.10
CA PHE A 131 22.82 1.71 -11.42
C PHE A 131 22.74 1.81 -9.90
N LYS A 132 22.62 3.02 -9.34
CA LYS A 132 22.50 3.25 -7.90
C LYS A 132 21.29 2.52 -7.31
N GLU A 133 20.12 2.58 -7.95
CA GLU A 133 18.89 1.93 -7.47
C GLU A 133 19.04 0.41 -7.53
N ARG A 134 19.63 -0.13 -8.60
CA ARG A 134 19.91 -1.57 -8.71
C ARG A 134 20.88 -2.05 -7.64
N ALA A 135 21.94 -1.29 -7.38
CA ALA A 135 22.91 -1.61 -6.34
C ALA A 135 22.27 -1.57 -4.95
N THR A 136 21.41 -0.58 -4.68
CA THR A 136 20.65 -0.48 -3.42
C THR A 136 19.73 -1.70 -3.26
N ALA A 137 19.00 -2.09 -4.30
CA ALA A 137 18.11 -3.25 -4.27
C ALA A 137 18.89 -4.57 -4.03
N SER A 138 20.04 -4.73 -4.70
CA SER A 138 20.92 -5.90 -4.51
C SER A 138 21.49 -5.97 -3.09
N ALA A 139 21.93 -4.84 -2.53
CA ALA A 139 22.44 -4.77 -1.17
C ALA A 139 21.34 -5.09 -0.14
N ALA A 140 20.16 -4.53 -0.30
CA ALA A 140 19.00 -4.81 0.56
C ALA A 140 18.61 -6.29 0.53
N GLN A 141 18.58 -6.91 -0.66
CA GLN A 141 18.31 -8.33 -0.82
C GLN A 141 19.36 -9.20 -0.12
N SER A 142 20.63 -8.82 -0.21
CA SER A 142 21.74 -9.55 0.44
C SER A 142 21.65 -9.48 1.97
N ILE A 143 21.10 -8.39 2.54
CA ILE A 143 21.00 -8.18 3.98
C ILE A 143 19.71 -8.79 4.55
N SER A 144 18.58 -8.57 3.88
CA SER A 144 17.24 -8.97 4.36
C SER A 144 16.75 -10.30 3.81
N GLY A 145 17.41 -10.84 2.76
CA GLY A 145 16.92 -11.99 2.00
C GLY A 145 15.70 -11.68 1.12
N GLN A 146 15.22 -10.44 1.10
CA GLN A 146 14.02 -10.04 0.35
C GLN A 146 14.37 -9.08 -0.77
N ALA A 147 13.87 -9.36 -1.98
CA ALA A 147 14.00 -8.45 -3.10
C ALA A 147 13.14 -7.19 -2.87
N LEU A 148 13.73 -6.02 -3.08
CA LEU A 148 12.96 -4.79 -3.11
C LEU A 148 12.05 -4.75 -4.34
N PRO A 149 10.84 -4.18 -4.23
CA PRO A 149 9.97 -3.97 -5.38
C PRO A 149 10.60 -2.97 -6.36
N TYR A 150 10.14 -2.99 -7.61
CA TYR A 150 10.53 -2.01 -8.62
C TYR A 150 10.22 -0.58 -8.19
N ALA A 151 9.03 -0.37 -7.61
CA ALA A 151 8.62 0.91 -7.05
C ALA A 151 7.66 0.69 -5.87
N THR A 152 7.61 1.66 -4.95
CA THR A 152 6.65 1.71 -3.85
C THR A 152 5.99 3.08 -3.81
N LEU A 153 4.67 3.12 -3.95
CA LEU A 153 3.86 4.30 -3.67
C LEU A 153 3.32 4.20 -2.25
N MET A 154 3.56 5.21 -1.44
CA MET A 154 3.07 5.29 -0.07
C MET A 154 2.02 6.39 0.04
N TYR A 155 0.83 6.07 0.48
CA TYR A 155 -0.12 7.04 1.02
C TYR A 155 0.23 7.27 2.47
N VAL A 156 0.48 8.52 2.85
CA VAL A 156 1.00 8.83 4.18
C VAL A 156 0.14 9.84 4.91
N TRP A 157 0.04 9.68 6.22
CA TRP A 157 -0.29 10.77 7.12
C TRP A 157 0.95 11.64 7.22
N GLY A 158 0.97 12.71 6.42
CA GLY A 158 2.14 13.59 6.29
C GLY A 158 2.18 14.62 7.40
N SER A 159 3.36 14.83 7.97
CA SER A 159 3.61 15.92 8.90
C SER A 159 4.35 17.04 8.18
N LYS A 160 3.87 18.27 8.33
CA LYS A 160 4.47 19.51 7.77
C LYS A 160 4.59 19.55 6.24
N VAL A 161 3.76 18.80 5.55
CA VAL A 161 3.65 18.80 4.08
C VAL A 161 2.20 19.04 3.67
N ALA A 162 2.00 19.62 2.49
CA ALA A 162 0.65 19.85 1.97
C ALA A 162 -0.04 18.53 1.59
N ILE A 163 -1.35 18.43 1.85
CA ILE A 163 -2.16 17.33 1.34
C ILE A 163 -2.02 17.28 -0.20
N ASP A 164 -2.00 16.08 -0.74
CA ASP A 164 -1.85 15.78 -2.17
C ASP A 164 -0.45 16.10 -2.75
N SER A 165 0.50 16.54 -1.91
CA SER A 165 1.90 16.66 -2.30
C SER A 165 2.57 15.29 -2.41
N ILE A 166 3.53 15.18 -3.34
CA ILE A 166 4.34 13.99 -3.54
C ILE A 166 5.79 14.30 -3.16
N THR A 167 6.32 13.55 -2.21
CA THR A 167 7.70 13.63 -1.75
C THR A 167 8.46 12.37 -2.18
N THR A 168 9.70 12.54 -2.63
CA THR A 168 10.60 11.42 -2.89
C THR A 168 11.29 11.02 -1.60
N SER A 169 11.30 9.72 -1.28
CA SER A 169 12.09 9.25 -0.15
C SER A 169 13.58 9.54 -0.39
N SER A 170 14.27 9.98 0.63
CA SER A 170 15.72 10.24 0.58
C SER A 170 16.54 8.95 0.37
N ARG A 171 15.96 7.78 0.63
CA ARG A 171 16.61 6.47 0.55
C ARG A 171 16.60 5.88 -0.86
N SER A 172 15.57 6.20 -1.65
CA SER A 172 15.42 5.67 -3.02
C SER A 172 14.48 6.54 -3.84
N SER A 173 14.86 6.82 -5.09
CA SER A 173 13.98 7.48 -6.05
C SER A 173 12.78 6.62 -6.46
N ARG A 174 12.78 5.33 -6.10
CA ARG A 174 11.72 4.38 -6.37
C ARG A 174 10.70 4.27 -5.23
N VAL A 175 10.80 5.14 -4.22
CA VAL A 175 9.83 5.28 -3.14
C VAL A 175 9.27 6.70 -3.17
N ARG A 176 7.98 6.82 -3.39
CA ARG A 176 7.24 8.09 -3.40
C ARG A 176 6.18 8.08 -2.30
N MET A 177 6.09 9.20 -1.60
CA MET A 177 5.11 9.43 -0.55
C MET A 177 4.12 10.48 -1.01
N LEU A 178 2.83 10.14 -1.03
CA LEU A 178 1.72 11.01 -1.34
C LEU A 178 0.99 11.29 -0.03
N ALA A 179 1.03 12.53 0.44
CA ALA A 179 0.35 12.95 1.65
C ALA A 179 -1.17 13.01 1.43
N VAL A 180 -1.94 12.22 2.16
CA VAL A 180 -3.42 12.20 2.08
C VAL A 180 -4.09 12.75 3.33
N ALA A 181 -3.35 12.92 4.41
CA ALA A 181 -3.77 13.53 5.68
C ALA A 181 -2.61 14.31 6.29
N THR A 182 -2.90 15.18 7.26
CA THR A 182 -1.90 15.90 8.06
C THR A 182 -2.32 15.97 9.52
N ASP A 183 -1.36 16.29 10.40
CA ASP A 183 -1.57 16.38 11.87
C ASP A 183 -2.63 17.40 12.27
N ASP A 184 -2.84 18.45 11.48
CA ASP A 184 -3.78 19.52 11.79
C ASP A 184 -5.25 19.10 11.64
N GLN A 185 -5.50 17.95 11.02
CA GLN A 185 -6.86 17.53 10.65
C GLN A 185 -7.10 16.06 10.94
N GLY A 186 -7.86 15.78 12.00
CA GLY A 186 -8.50 14.49 12.14
C GLY A 186 -7.87 13.48 13.07
N ILE A 187 -6.90 13.85 13.94
CA ILE A 187 -6.47 12.97 15.04
C ILE A 187 -7.70 12.52 15.84
N GLY A 188 -7.77 11.23 16.17
CA GLY A 188 -8.87 10.60 16.87
C GLY A 188 -10.11 10.32 16.02
N ARG A 189 -10.11 10.62 14.71
CA ARG A 189 -11.25 10.36 13.81
C ARG A 189 -10.88 9.41 12.68
N TRP A 190 -11.86 8.56 12.30
CA TRP A 190 -11.75 7.76 11.10
C TRP A 190 -11.76 8.64 9.85
N GLN A 191 -10.79 8.41 8.99
CA GLN A 191 -10.71 9.01 7.67
C GLN A 191 -10.75 7.89 6.62
N SER A 192 -11.59 8.06 5.61
CA SER A 192 -11.78 7.08 4.52
C SER A 192 -11.28 7.67 3.21
N TYR A 193 -10.61 6.84 2.44
CA TYR A 193 -10.00 7.21 1.16
C TYR A 193 -10.43 6.24 0.08
N ALA A 194 -10.53 6.77 -1.14
CA ALA A 194 -10.64 6.02 -2.38
C ALA A 194 -9.74 6.72 -3.41
N ARG A 195 -8.71 6.02 -3.89
CA ARG A 195 -7.71 6.59 -4.80
C ARG A 195 -7.61 5.76 -6.07
N ASN A 196 -7.40 6.43 -7.20
CA ASN A 196 -7.03 5.75 -8.44
C ASN A 196 -5.52 5.47 -8.42
N LEU A 197 -5.19 4.21 -8.17
CA LEU A 197 -3.82 3.76 -7.96
C LEU A 197 -2.94 3.93 -9.21
N ALA A 198 -3.51 3.73 -10.41
CA ALA A 198 -2.77 3.89 -11.65
C ALA A 198 -2.45 5.37 -11.93
N GLU A 199 -3.42 6.26 -11.73
CA GLU A 199 -3.21 7.70 -11.87
C GLU A 199 -2.22 8.26 -10.85
N ASP A 200 -2.34 7.86 -9.58
CA ASP A 200 -1.42 8.29 -8.53
C ASP A 200 0.00 7.80 -8.79
N PHE A 201 0.16 6.55 -9.27
CA PHE A 201 1.48 6.02 -9.65
C PHE A 201 2.08 6.83 -10.80
N LYS A 202 1.31 7.04 -11.87
CA LYS A 202 1.75 7.84 -13.03
C LYS A 202 2.14 9.27 -12.62
N ARG A 203 1.36 9.91 -11.75
CA ARG A 203 1.67 11.23 -11.19
C ARG A 203 2.95 11.22 -10.37
N ALA A 204 3.19 10.15 -9.60
CA ALA A 204 4.34 10.05 -8.72
C ALA A 204 5.65 9.69 -9.43
N PHE A 205 5.60 8.82 -10.44
CA PHE A 205 6.79 8.27 -11.09
C PHE A 205 6.99 8.73 -12.53
N GLY A 206 5.97 9.33 -13.18
CA GLY A 206 6.03 9.77 -14.59
C GLY A 206 5.98 8.62 -15.61
N GLU A 207 5.58 7.42 -15.18
CA GLU A 207 5.50 6.21 -16.00
C GLU A 207 4.25 5.39 -15.67
N GLU A 208 3.87 4.44 -16.51
CA GLU A 208 2.74 3.54 -16.25
C GLU A 208 3.14 2.50 -15.19
N PRO A 209 2.22 2.13 -14.28
CA PRO A 209 2.49 1.12 -13.25
C PRO A 209 2.55 -0.28 -13.85
N GLY A 210 3.44 -1.11 -13.30
CA GLY A 210 3.34 -2.55 -13.45
C GLY A 210 2.30 -3.14 -12.49
N LYS A 211 2.22 -4.49 -12.44
CA LYS A 211 1.33 -5.17 -11.49
C LYS A 211 1.65 -4.81 -10.05
N VAL A 212 0.63 -4.72 -9.21
CA VAL A 212 0.79 -4.66 -7.76
C VAL A 212 1.23 -6.03 -7.25
N THR A 213 2.24 -6.04 -6.38
CA THR A 213 2.83 -7.28 -5.81
C THR A 213 2.58 -7.43 -4.32
N SER A 214 2.34 -6.32 -3.60
CA SER A 214 1.94 -6.35 -2.19
C SER A 214 1.24 -5.07 -1.78
N ILE A 215 0.37 -5.20 -0.76
CA ILE A 215 -0.21 -4.10 0.01
C ILE A 215 0.38 -4.18 1.42
N GLN A 216 0.74 -3.04 1.99
CA GLN A 216 1.44 -3.00 3.26
C GLN A 216 0.95 -1.84 4.11
N VAL A 217 0.99 -1.99 5.43
CA VAL A 217 0.74 -0.90 6.39
C VAL A 217 1.94 -0.72 7.30
N MET A 218 2.14 0.52 7.75
CA MET A 218 3.25 0.86 8.63
C MET A 218 2.88 2.05 9.53
N THR A 219 3.29 1.96 10.78
CA THR A 219 3.35 3.06 11.74
C THR A 219 4.78 3.08 12.24
N ASP A 220 5.49 4.19 12.04
CA ASP A 220 6.91 4.28 12.35
C ASP A 220 7.26 5.54 13.14
N THR A 221 8.21 5.40 14.06
CA THR A 221 8.63 6.43 15.02
C THR A 221 10.13 6.41 15.30
N ASP A 222 10.89 5.63 14.53
CA ASP A 222 12.30 5.35 14.85
C ASP A 222 13.28 6.48 14.48
N ASN A 223 12.87 7.42 13.63
CA ASN A 223 13.67 8.58 13.28
C ASN A 223 13.60 9.66 14.37
N THR A 224 12.43 9.82 15.00
CA THR A 224 12.19 10.84 16.04
C THR A 224 12.29 10.28 17.45
N GLY A 225 12.29 8.95 17.60
CA GLY A 225 12.22 8.27 18.90
C GLY A 225 10.89 8.47 19.63
N ALA A 226 9.83 8.84 18.89
CA ALA A 226 8.52 9.14 19.43
C ALA A 226 7.67 7.88 19.65
N ASP A 227 6.46 8.11 20.17
CA ASP A 227 5.37 7.14 20.23
C ASP A 227 4.27 7.52 19.24
N ALA A 228 3.65 6.54 18.61
CA ALA A 228 2.48 6.72 17.76
C ALA A 228 1.53 5.53 17.84
N GLN A 229 0.25 5.81 17.62
CA GLN A 229 -0.78 4.78 17.52
C GLN A 229 -1.75 5.09 16.39
N ALA A 230 -2.00 4.09 15.57
CA ALA A 230 -2.98 4.17 14.48
C ALA A 230 -3.83 2.89 14.41
N TYR A 231 -5.01 3.03 13.83
CA TYR A 231 -5.91 1.93 13.50
C TYR A 231 -6.13 1.90 12.00
N TYR A 232 -6.13 0.70 11.43
CA TYR A 232 -6.38 0.47 10.01
C TYR A 232 -7.61 -0.42 9.86
N GLY A 233 -8.59 0.04 9.09
CA GLY A 233 -9.70 -0.79 8.65
C GLY A 233 -9.31 -1.66 7.46
N ASP A 234 -10.30 -2.39 6.93
CA ASP A 234 -10.08 -3.21 5.74
C ASP A 234 -9.62 -2.35 4.55
N ILE A 235 -8.75 -2.96 3.76
CA ILE A 235 -8.24 -2.40 2.50
C ILE A 235 -8.90 -3.19 1.37
N THR A 236 -9.42 -2.49 0.37
CA THR A 236 -10.09 -3.12 -0.77
C THR A 236 -9.60 -2.52 -2.09
N VAL A 237 -9.64 -3.32 -3.13
CA VAL A 237 -9.40 -2.89 -4.51
C VAL A 237 -10.63 -3.17 -5.36
N GLY A 238 -10.80 -2.44 -6.45
CA GLY A 238 -11.94 -2.62 -7.33
C GLY A 238 -11.76 -1.95 -8.69
N PRO A 239 -12.69 -2.21 -9.62
CA PRO A 239 -12.70 -1.53 -10.92
C PRO A 239 -12.94 -0.03 -10.76
N ALA A 240 -12.66 0.73 -11.81
CA ALA A 240 -13.08 2.13 -11.87
C ALA A 240 -14.61 2.20 -11.64
N LYS A 241 -15.04 3.20 -10.89
CA LYS A 241 -16.49 3.47 -10.81
C LYS A 241 -16.94 4.00 -12.18
N PRO A 242 -18.08 3.49 -12.70
CA PRO A 242 -18.64 3.97 -13.94
C PRO A 242 -19.02 5.46 -13.87
#